data_16ddc0fd68ef3364dfb85c32cfaefcc6
#
_entry.id   16ddc0fd68ef3364dfb85c32cfaefcc6
#
_cell.length_a   1.000
_cell.length_b   1.000
_cell.length_c   1.000
_cell.angle_alpha   90.00
_cell.angle_beta   90.00
_cell.angle_gamma   90.00
#
_symmetry.space_group_name_H-M   'P 1'
#
loop_
_entity.id
_entity.type
_entity.pdbx_description
1 polymer ?
#
loop_
_entity_poly.entity_id
_entity_poly.type
_entity_poly.pdbx_seq_one_letter_code
_entity_poly.pdbx_strand_id
1 'polypeptide(L)'
;MGGANSGGITRILGDRREFISRLRFEDASANIRYFNTPYEEQVSLINSLEDKSVRTIVVLKPRQIGISTANCADTFYETFTARKPLRSLIVTDHNKTTKSLFGKFCSFYNYLPEVLQNANSFRMNRNDKTLISNTTGALIDHLTARGDTHGRGWTYQRLIAEEMAFWAHPEEVWSGLRSTLHQGPDTKMVIISTPNGPGDFYHERVMGALEAERSGDPSIRFIFSRWADHYKYRKKVPRNWEPTEEEYQLGLLHELDLEQLYWR
;
A
#
# COMPACT_ATOMS: atom_id res chain seq x y z
N MET A 1 21.80 14.38 31.31
CA MET A 1 20.32 14.11 31.21
C MET A 1 19.98 13.34 29.93
N GLY A 2 20.58 12.17 29.71
CA GLY A 2 20.46 11.41 28.44
C GLY A 2 19.83 10.01 28.54
N GLY A 3 19.48 9.52 29.74
CA GLY A 3 19.11 8.11 29.93
C GLY A 3 17.61 7.76 29.77
N ALA A 4 16.70 8.70 29.99
CA ALA A 4 15.26 8.40 29.98
C ALA A 4 14.64 8.37 28.57
N ASN A 5 15.29 8.94 27.57
CA ASN A 5 14.76 9.07 26.20
C ASN A 5 15.16 7.89 25.27
N SER A 6 16.26 7.19 25.56
CA SER A 6 16.74 6.09 24.72
C SER A 6 15.85 4.85 24.78
N GLY A 7 15.32 4.51 25.96
CA GLY A 7 14.42 3.37 26.12
C GLY A 7 13.08 3.53 25.38
N GLY A 8 12.54 4.74 25.36
CA GLY A 8 11.32 5.07 24.63
C GLY A 8 11.48 4.97 23.11
N ILE A 9 12.60 5.45 22.57
CA ILE A 9 12.92 5.37 21.13
C ILE A 9 13.09 3.91 20.71
N THR A 10 13.89 3.14 21.46
CA THR A 10 14.11 1.71 21.14
C THR A 10 12.82 0.93 21.13
N ARG A 11 11.88 1.22 22.04
CA ARG A 11 10.55 0.60 22.05
C ARG A 11 9.76 0.96 20.80
N ILE A 12 9.68 2.24 20.42
CA ILE A 12 8.95 2.69 19.23
C ILE A 12 9.53 2.07 17.96
N LEU A 13 10.86 2.03 17.83
CA LEU A 13 11.51 1.44 16.66
C LEU A 13 11.37 -0.09 16.61
N GLY A 14 11.18 -0.73 17.75
CA GLY A 14 10.97 -2.19 17.86
C GLY A 14 9.53 -2.65 17.67
N ASP A 15 8.55 -1.72 17.71
CA ASP A 15 7.14 -2.03 17.55
C ASP A 15 6.60 -1.36 16.28
N ARG A 16 6.34 -2.17 15.26
CA ARG A 16 5.84 -1.75 13.94
C ARG A 16 4.54 -0.96 14.06
N ARG A 17 3.59 -1.46 14.83
CA ARG A 17 2.26 -0.84 14.96
C ARG A 17 2.33 0.46 15.72
N GLU A 18 3.12 0.51 16.80
CA GLU A 18 3.36 1.74 17.55
C GLU A 18 4.05 2.79 16.67
N PHE A 19 5.04 2.41 15.87
CA PHE A 19 5.70 3.32 14.94
C PHE A 19 4.72 3.85 13.89
N ILE A 20 3.99 2.96 13.19
CA ILE A 20 3.03 3.33 12.15
C ILE A 20 1.94 4.25 12.71
N SER A 21 1.44 4.00 13.91
CA SER A 21 0.40 4.84 14.54
C SER A 21 0.82 6.29 14.77
N ARG A 22 2.12 6.56 14.81
CA ARG A 22 2.70 7.89 14.98
C ARG A 22 2.98 8.61 13.68
N LEU A 23 2.91 7.93 12.54
CA LEU A 23 3.12 8.53 11.25
C LEU A 23 2.00 9.52 10.91
N ARG A 24 2.38 10.64 10.33
CA ARG A 24 1.47 11.68 9.85
C ARG A 24 1.56 11.78 8.34
N PHE A 25 0.41 11.97 7.72
CA PHE A 25 0.32 12.18 6.27
C PHE A 25 -0.81 13.17 5.95
N GLU A 26 -0.73 13.76 4.78
CA GLU A 26 -1.77 14.63 4.27
C GLU A 26 -2.82 13.80 3.51
N ASP A 27 -4.10 14.01 3.84
CA ASP A 27 -5.23 13.43 3.10
C ASP A 27 -5.48 14.21 1.79
N ALA A 28 -6.47 13.76 1.00
CA ALA A 28 -6.81 14.40 -0.27
C ALA A 28 -7.29 15.87 -0.13
N SER A 29 -7.66 16.30 1.07
CA SER A 29 -8.07 17.65 1.41
C SER A 29 -6.97 18.46 2.10
N ALA A 30 -5.71 17.98 2.05
CA ALA A 30 -4.54 18.57 2.72
C ALA A 30 -4.65 18.63 4.25
N ASN A 31 -5.51 17.82 4.86
CA ASN A 31 -5.54 17.71 6.31
C ASN A 31 -4.50 16.70 6.80
N ILE A 32 -3.83 17.02 7.91
CA ILE A 32 -2.90 16.10 8.55
C ILE A 32 -3.69 15.01 9.28
N ARG A 33 -3.40 13.75 8.97
CA ARG A 33 -4.00 12.56 9.55
C ARG A 33 -2.95 11.68 10.21
N TYR A 34 -3.41 10.81 11.11
CA TYR A 34 -2.64 9.78 11.79
C TYR A 34 -3.21 8.40 11.48
N PHE A 35 -2.40 7.36 11.65
CA PHE A 35 -2.83 5.95 11.60
C PHE A 35 -3.37 5.45 12.95
N ASN A 36 -4.10 6.28 13.68
CA ASN A 36 -4.58 5.92 15.02
C ASN A 36 -5.81 4.99 15.03
N THR A 37 -6.50 4.87 13.91
CA THR A 37 -7.69 3.99 13.77
C THR A 37 -7.64 3.32 12.41
N PRO A 38 -6.83 2.24 12.25
CA PRO A 38 -6.75 1.53 10.98
C PRO A 38 -8.05 0.76 10.71
N TYR A 39 -8.43 0.68 9.44
CA TYR A 39 -9.50 -0.21 8.99
C TYR A 39 -9.06 -1.66 9.05
N GLU A 40 -10.01 -2.58 9.08
CA GLU A 40 -9.74 -4.01 9.18
C GLU A 40 -8.84 -4.51 8.04
N GLU A 41 -9.06 -4.02 6.81
CA GLU A 41 -8.28 -4.37 5.64
C GLU A 41 -6.82 -3.86 5.75
N GLN A 42 -6.61 -2.70 6.37
CA GLN A 42 -5.28 -2.17 6.64
C GLN A 42 -4.54 -3.03 7.68
N VAL A 43 -5.26 -3.47 8.71
CA VAL A 43 -4.71 -4.40 9.71
C VAL A 43 -4.36 -5.75 9.07
N SER A 44 -5.24 -6.28 8.23
CA SER A 44 -5.00 -7.53 7.48
C SER A 44 -3.76 -7.43 6.59
N LEU A 45 -3.59 -6.30 5.88
CA LEU A 45 -2.40 -6.05 5.07
C LEU A 45 -1.13 -6.02 5.93
N ILE A 46 -1.12 -5.26 7.03
CA ILE A 46 0.06 -5.15 7.90
C ILE A 46 0.42 -6.51 8.50
N ASN A 47 -0.56 -7.29 8.96
CA ASN A 47 -0.34 -8.64 9.47
C ASN A 47 0.29 -9.55 8.42
N SER A 48 -0.19 -9.48 7.17
CA SER A 48 0.36 -10.25 6.05
C SER A 48 1.78 -9.81 5.68
N LEU A 49 2.10 -8.53 5.84
CA LEU A 49 3.46 -8.00 5.64
C LEU A 49 4.42 -8.43 6.75
N GLU A 50 3.94 -8.60 7.99
CA GLU A 50 4.72 -9.12 9.13
C GLU A 50 5.00 -10.62 9.02
N ASP A 51 4.08 -11.38 8.43
CA ASP A 51 4.20 -12.83 8.28
C ASP A 51 5.36 -13.17 7.34
N LYS A 52 6.39 -13.83 7.86
CA LYS A 52 7.59 -14.21 7.10
C LYS A 52 7.34 -15.31 6.07
N SER A 53 6.28 -16.10 6.23
CA SER A 53 5.89 -17.13 5.26
C SER A 53 5.29 -16.50 4.00
N VAL A 54 4.59 -15.35 4.13
CA VAL A 54 3.94 -14.65 3.03
C VAL A 54 4.97 -13.89 2.19
N ARG A 55 5.00 -14.14 0.91
CA ARG A 55 5.90 -13.51 -0.07
C ARG A 55 5.17 -12.64 -1.09
N THR A 56 3.93 -13.00 -1.40
CA THR A 56 3.09 -12.27 -2.35
C THR A 56 1.75 -11.95 -1.71
N ILE A 57 1.37 -10.68 -1.77
CA ILE A 57 0.08 -10.21 -1.31
C ILE A 57 -0.64 -9.58 -2.50
N VAL A 58 -1.83 -10.06 -2.82
CA VAL A 58 -2.69 -9.49 -3.86
C VAL A 58 -3.90 -8.85 -3.19
N VAL A 59 -4.14 -7.57 -3.45
CA VAL A 59 -5.18 -6.79 -2.79
C VAL A 59 -6.17 -6.25 -3.82
N LEU A 60 -7.36 -6.81 -3.85
CA LEU A 60 -8.50 -6.29 -4.62
C LEU A 60 -9.37 -5.42 -3.71
N LYS A 61 -9.45 -4.14 -4.00
CA LYS A 61 -10.03 -3.15 -3.11
C LYS A 61 -10.93 -2.14 -3.84
N PRO A 62 -11.90 -1.53 -3.19
CA PRO A 62 -12.53 -0.31 -3.67
C PRO A 62 -11.60 0.90 -3.48
N ARG A 63 -11.98 2.04 -4.02
CA ARG A 63 -11.20 3.28 -3.94
C ARG A 63 -11.22 3.85 -2.51
N GLN A 64 -10.17 4.59 -2.12
CA GLN A 64 -10.12 5.46 -0.93
C GLN A 64 -10.30 4.79 0.44
N ILE A 65 -10.02 3.51 0.58
CA ILE A 65 -10.00 2.81 1.89
C ILE A 65 -8.62 2.80 2.56
N GLY A 66 -7.68 3.59 2.03
CA GLY A 66 -6.38 3.83 2.67
C GLY A 66 -5.36 2.68 2.60
N ILE A 67 -5.60 1.62 1.85
CA ILE A 67 -4.69 0.48 1.69
C ILE A 67 -3.31 0.92 1.18
N SER A 68 -3.24 1.71 0.10
CA SER A 68 -1.97 2.21 -0.42
C SER A 68 -1.21 3.05 0.62
N THR A 69 -1.94 3.80 1.47
CA THR A 69 -1.32 4.59 2.54
C THR A 69 -0.76 3.68 3.64
N ALA A 70 -1.48 2.62 4.02
CA ALA A 70 -1.00 1.63 5.00
C ALA A 70 0.23 0.87 4.47
N ASN A 71 0.22 0.49 3.19
CA ASN A 71 1.38 -0.15 2.56
C ASN A 71 2.60 0.78 2.52
N CYS A 72 2.41 2.08 2.20
CA CYS A 72 3.48 3.07 2.28
C CYS A 72 4.02 3.23 3.71
N ALA A 73 3.15 3.23 4.72
CA ALA A 73 3.54 3.36 6.12
C ALA A 73 4.39 2.16 6.58
N ASP A 74 3.99 0.95 6.21
CA ASP A 74 4.74 -0.27 6.48
C ASP A 74 6.11 -0.27 5.76
N THR A 75 6.12 0.08 4.48
CA THR A 75 7.36 0.19 3.70
C THR A 75 8.31 1.24 4.28
N PHE A 76 7.76 2.35 4.77
CA PHE A 76 8.54 3.38 5.45
C PHE A 76 9.13 2.86 6.77
N TYR A 77 8.33 2.17 7.60
CA TYR A 77 8.82 1.54 8.83
C TYR A 77 9.99 0.60 8.57
N GLU A 78 9.84 -0.33 7.65
CA GLU A 78 10.90 -1.29 7.30
C GLU A 78 12.18 -0.60 6.81
N THR A 79 12.02 0.43 5.95
CA THR A 79 13.17 1.19 5.43
C THR A 79 13.81 2.03 6.53
N PHE A 80 13.02 2.62 7.42
CA PHE A 80 13.48 3.46 8.52
C PHE A 80 14.24 2.66 9.57
N THR A 81 13.76 1.44 9.88
CA THR A 81 14.35 0.56 10.91
C THR A 81 15.37 -0.42 10.35
N ALA A 82 15.61 -0.42 9.04
CA ALA A 82 16.58 -1.29 8.40
C ALA A 82 17.98 -1.10 8.98
N ARG A 83 18.65 -2.22 9.29
CA ARG A 83 20.04 -2.23 9.78
C ARG A 83 21.07 -2.46 8.66
N LYS A 84 20.61 -2.79 7.46
CA LYS A 84 21.39 -3.02 6.23
C LYS A 84 20.64 -2.39 5.06
N PRO A 85 21.28 -2.19 3.90
CA PRO A 85 20.57 -1.67 2.73
C PRO A 85 19.34 -2.53 2.39
N LEU A 86 18.16 -1.94 2.48
CA LEU A 86 16.88 -2.50 2.04
C LEU A 86 16.37 -1.63 0.90
N ARG A 87 16.03 -2.24 -0.24
CA ARG A 87 15.55 -1.51 -1.40
C ARG A 87 14.12 -1.90 -1.71
N SER A 88 13.27 -0.89 -1.71
CA SER A 88 11.85 -1.01 -2.04
C SER A 88 11.56 -0.26 -3.33
N LEU A 89 10.86 -0.89 -4.27
CA LEU A 89 10.41 -0.28 -5.50
C LEU A 89 8.90 -0.18 -5.51
N ILE A 90 8.39 1.01 -5.77
CA ILE A 90 6.97 1.28 -5.93
C ILE A 90 6.71 1.66 -7.39
N VAL A 91 5.86 0.90 -8.05
CA VAL A 91 5.48 1.12 -9.45
C VAL A 91 4.00 1.45 -9.53
N THR A 92 3.68 2.54 -10.19
CA THR A 92 2.31 3.05 -10.30
C THR A 92 1.88 3.17 -11.76
N ASP A 93 0.59 3.29 -11.99
CA ASP A 93 -0.03 3.45 -13.31
C ASP A 93 0.44 4.72 -14.04
N HIS A 94 0.56 5.86 -13.34
CA HIS A 94 0.96 7.13 -13.94
C HIS A 94 1.63 8.10 -12.95
N ASN A 95 2.28 9.11 -13.50
CA ASN A 95 3.14 10.05 -12.75
C ASN A 95 2.42 10.82 -11.62
N LYS A 96 1.10 11.07 -11.75
CA LYS A 96 0.33 11.73 -10.70
C LYS A 96 0.24 10.85 -9.45
N THR A 97 -0.04 9.55 -9.64
CA THR A 97 -0.05 8.56 -8.55
C THR A 97 1.34 8.43 -7.94
N THR A 98 2.39 8.33 -8.77
CA THR A 98 3.79 8.28 -8.33
C THR A 98 4.13 9.46 -7.41
N LYS A 99 3.81 10.70 -7.84
CA LYS A 99 4.06 11.91 -7.04
C LYS A 99 3.28 11.92 -5.73
N SER A 100 2.02 11.45 -5.77
CA SER A 100 1.18 11.38 -4.58
C SER A 100 1.74 10.43 -3.53
N LEU A 101 2.17 9.22 -3.95
CA LEU A 101 2.75 8.25 -3.01
C LEU A 101 4.10 8.71 -2.49
N PHE A 102 4.98 9.24 -3.36
CA PHE A 102 6.24 9.83 -2.91
C PHE A 102 6.02 10.96 -1.88
N GLY A 103 5.01 11.81 -2.09
CA GLY A 103 4.61 12.84 -1.14
C GLY A 103 4.27 12.30 0.24
N LYS A 104 3.63 11.12 0.32
CA LYS A 104 3.33 10.47 1.61
C LYS A 104 4.60 10.09 2.36
N PHE A 105 5.59 9.51 1.69
CA PHE A 105 6.88 9.19 2.33
C PHE A 105 7.62 10.44 2.81
N CYS A 106 7.57 11.52 2.03
CA CYS A 106 8.12 12.81 2.48
C CYS A 106 7.38 13.30 3.73
N SER A 107 6.06 13.21 3.77
CA SER A 107 5.26 13.61 4.94
C SER A 107 5.56 12.75 6.15
N PHE A 108 5.64 11.43 5.99
CA PHE A 108 6.00 10.53 7.09
C PHE A 108 7.31 10.96 7.74
N TYR A 109 8.36 11.20 6.94
CA TYR A 109 9.65 11.61 7.48
C TYR A 109 9.62 13.02 8.10
N ASN A 110 9.06 14.00 7.39
CA ASN A 110 9.06 15.40 7.82
C ASN A 110 8.27 15.63 9.11
N TYR A 111 7.23 14.83 9.36
CA TYR A 111 6.43 14.94 10.57
C TYR A 111 6.91 14.04 11.73
N LEU A 112 7.99 13.27 11.54
CA LEU A 112 8.57 12.53 12.66
C LEU A 112 9.15 13.53 13.70
N PRO A 113 9.13 13.18 14.98
CA PRO A 113 9.87 13.90 16.00
C PRO A 113 11.37 14.00 15.64
N GLU A 114 11.99 15.15 15.91
CA GLU A 114 13.38 15.40 15.58
C GLU A 114 14.35 14.33 16.10
N VAL A 115 14.07 13.78 17.27
CA VAL A 115 14.85 12.69 17.86
C VAL A 115 14.86 11.44 16.98
N LEU A 116 13.76 11.13 16.28
CA LEU A 116 13.69 10.01 15.34
C LEU A 116 14.36 10.36 14.01
N GLN A 117 14.17 11.60 13.50
CA GLN A 117 14.88 12.06 12.30
C GLN A 117 16.40 12.01 12.47
N ASN A 118 16.91 12.36 13.68
CA ASN A 118 18.32 12.26 14.02
C ASN A 118 18.81 10.82 14.17
N ALA A 119 17.95 9.90 14.58
CA ALA A 119 18.29 8.47 14.69
C ALA A 119 18.53 7.82 13.32
N ASN A 120 17.79 8.24 12.30
CA ASN A 120 18.02 7.81 10.91
C ASN A 120 17.61 8.95 9.95
N SER A 121 18.60 9.66 9.44
CA SER A 121 18.37 10.76 8.51
C SER A 121 18.21 10.26 7.07
N PHE A 122 17.33 10.93 6.33
CA PHE A 122 17.03 10.59 4.94
C PHE A 122 17.31 11.75 3.99
N ARG A 123 17.84 11.41 2.82
CA ARG A 123 17.93 12.31 1.68
C ARG A 123 16.76 12.06 0.74
N MET A 124 16.05 13.11 0.38
CA MET A 124 14.94 13.10 -0.56
C MET A 124 15.37 13.67 -1.90
N ASN A 125 15.29 12.86 -2.97
CA ASN A 125 15.45 13.36 -4.34
C ASN A 125 14.07 13.51 -4.97
N ARG A 126 13.62 14.75 -5.13
CA ARG A 126 12.29 15.05 -5.69
C ARG A 126 12.20 14.84 -7.20
N ASN A 127 13.34 14.92 -7.92
CA ASN A 127 13.37 14.67 -9.36
C ASN A 127 13.21 13.17 -9.65
N ASP A 128 14.01 12.35 -9.00
CA ASP A 128 14.01 10.88 -9.17
C ASP A 128 12.95 10.20 -8.29
N LYS A 129 12.30 10.95 -7.39
CA LYS A 129 11.31 10.43 -6.43
C LYS A 129 11.86 9.28 -5.57
N THR A 130 13.07 9.49 -5.03
CA THR A 130 13.74 8.54 -4.15
C THR A 130 13.89 9.08 -2.74
N LEU A 131 13.81 8.17 -1.76
CA LEU A 131 14.09 8.42 -0.36
C LEU A 131 15.20 7.46 0.08
N ILE A 132 16.34 8.00 0.51
CA ILE A 132 17.54 7.22 0.82
C ILE A 132 18.00 7.51 2.24
N SER A 133 18.14 6.48 3.06
CA SER A 133 18.77 6.56 4.38
C SER A 133 20.24 6.90 4.24
N ASN A 134 20.68 7.97 4.89
CA ASN A 134 22.10 8.35 4.95
C ASN A 134 22.92 7.40 5.83
N THR A 135 22.27 6.66 6.74
CA THR A 135 22.92 5.77 7.69
C THR A 135 23.14 4.39 7.10
N THR A 136 22.12 3.81 6.47
CA THR A 136 22.13 2.40 6.03
C THR A 136 22.18 2.24 4.52
N GLY A 137 21.90 3.30 3.75
CA GLY A 137 21.70 3.23 2.30
C GLY A 137 20.40 2.55 1.90
N ALA A 138 19.47 2.32 2.85
CA ALA A 138 18.14 1.80 2.53
C ALA A 138 17.40 2.79 1.64
N LEU A 139 16.67 2.29 0.64
CA LEU A 139 16.11 3.07 -0.47
C LEU A 139 14.64 2.75 -0.68
N ILE A 140 13.83 3.78 -0.84
CA ILE A 140 12.50 3.70 -1.44
C ILE A 140 12.56 4.43 -2.78
N ASP A 141 12.29 3.69 -3.85
CA ASP A 141 12.31 4.16 -5.23
C ASP A 141 10.91 4.11 -5.84
N HIS A 142 10.60 5.06 -6.73
CA HIS A 142 9.31 5.17 -7.35
C HIS A 142 9.41 5.27 -8.86
N LEU A 143 8.70 4.38 -9.56
CA LEU A 143 8.60 4.37 -11.01
C LEU A 143 7.15 4.48 -11.48
N THR A 144 6.99 4.89 -12.72
CA THR A 144 5.70 4.82 -13.42
C THR A 144 5.77 3.66 -14.42
N ALA A 145 4.70 2.88 -14.52
CA ALA A 145 4.57 1.73 -15.43
C ALA A 145 4.43 2.17 -16.90
N ARG A 146 5.36 3.02 -17.37
CA ARG A 146 5.42 3.54 -18.75
C ARG A 146 6.87 3.61 -19.20
N GLY A 147 7.16 3.08 -20.39
CA GLY A 147 8.46 3.20 -21.06
C GLY A 147 9.45 2.07 -20.73
N ASP A 148 10.60 2.10 -21.41
CA ASP A 148 11.58 1.01 -21.48
C ASP A 148 12.50 0.85 -20.26
N THR A 149 12.36 1.69 -19.24
CA THR A 149 13.27 1.72 -18.07
C THR A 149 12.60 1.17 -16.82
N HIS A 150 12.33 -0.13 -16.80
CA HIS A 150 11.73 -0.77 -15.63
C HIS A 150 12.81 -1.16 -14.61
N GLY A 151 13.17 -0.25 -13.69
CA GLY A 151 13.99 -0.56 -12.53
C GLY A 151 15.38 -1.12 -12.81
N ARG A 152 15.91 -0.96 -14.03
CA ARG A 152 17.23 -1.47 -14.40
C ARG A 152 18.32 -0.74 -13.61
N GLY A 153 19.17 -1.50 -12.93
CA GLY A 153 20.32 -0.98 -12.18
C GLY A 153 20.33 -1.29 -10.69
N TRP A 154 19.20 -1.72 -10.13
CA TRP A 154 19.10 -2.12 -8.73
C TRP A 154 18.42 -3.49 -8.57
N THR A 155 18.79 -4.20 -7.52
CA THR A 155 18.06 -5.39 -7.06
C THR A 155 17.24 -4.99 -5.84
N TYR A 156 15.93 -5.25 -5.89
CA TYR A 156 14.98 -4.87 -4.85
C TYR A 156 14.54 -6.07 -4.02
N GLN A 157 14.37 -5.86 -2.73
CA GLN A 157 13.79 -6.84 -1.80
C GLN A 157 12.27 -6.68 -1.66
N ARG A 158 11.74 -5.48 -1.98
CA ARG A 158 10.32 -5.21 -1.98
C ARG A 158 9.86 -4.62 -3.31
N LEU A 159 8.78 -5.16 -3.86
CA LEU A 159 8.09 -4.63 -5.02
C LEU A 159 6.64 -4.36 -4.67
N ILE A 160 6.21 -3.13 -4.89
CA ILE A 160 4.84 -2.71 -4.73
C ILE A 160 4.32 -2.28 -6.10
N ALA A 161 3.30 -2.99 -6.61
CA ALA A 161 2.61 -2.70 -7.85
C ALA A 161 1.26 -2.04 -7.52
N GLU A 162 1.20 -0.71 -7.66
CA GLU A 162 0.01 0.09 -7.35
C GLU A 162 -0.81 0.36 -8.59
N GLU A 163 -2.13 0.17 -8.48
CA GLU A 163 -3.13 0.34 -9.53
C GLU A 163 -2.77 -0.46 -10.79
N MET A 164 -2.35 -1.73 -10.60
CA MET A 164 -1.85 -2.61 -11.67
C MET A 164 -2.88 -2.84 -12.78
N ALA A 165 -4.18 -2.88 -12.48
CA ALA A 165 -5.24 -3.02 -13.48
C ALA A 165 -5.27 -1.88 -14.52
N PHE A 166 -4.59 -0.76 -14.24
CA PHE A 166 -4.53 0.42 -15.12
C PHE A 166 -3.17 0.61 -15.79
N TRP A 167 -2.25 -0.35 -15.69
CA TRP A 167 -0.98 -0.29 -16.37
C TRP A 167 -1.18 -0.46 -17.89
N ALA A 168 -0.47 0.34 -18.71
CA ALA A 168 -0.66 0.34 -20.16
C ALA A 168 -0.15 -0.95 -20.84
N HIS A 169 0.97 -1.52 -20.35
CA HIS A 169 1.61 -2.74 -20.87
C HIS A 169 2.04 -3.63 -19.69
N PRO A 170 1.05 -4.19 -18.94
CA PRO A 170 1.33 -4.83 -17.67
C PRO A 170 2.24 -6.05 -17.78
N GLU A 171 2.16 -6.85 -18.85
CA GLU A 171 2.97 -8.05 -19.07
C GLU A 171 4.46 -7.70 -19.22
N GLU A 172 4.75 -6.71 -20.05
CA GLU A 172 6.13 -6.27 -20.33
C GLU A 172 6.76 -5.65 -19.07
N VAL A 173 6.00 -4.72 -18.44
CA VAL A 173 6.43 -4.06 -17.20
C VAL A 173 6.69 -5.11 -16.12
N TRP A 174 5.75 -6.04 -15.93
CA TRP A 174 5.85 -7.08 -14.90
C TRP A 174 7.04 -8.01 -15.14
N SER A 175 7.25 -8.45 -16.38
CA SER A 175 8.41 -9.28 -16.74
C SER A 175 9.73 -8.59 -16.43
N GLY A 176 9.84 -7.30 -16.79
CA GLY A 176 11.02 -6.49 -16.47
C GLY A 176 11.23 -6.33 -14.96
N LEU A 177 10.18 -6.05 -14.20
CA LEU A 177 10.26 -5.87 -12.75
C LEU A 177 10.63 -7.15 -12.00
N ARG A 178 10.09 -8.30 -12.40
CA ARG A 178 10.43 -9.59 -11.77
C ARG A 178 11.92 -9.90 -11.86
N SER A 179 12.58 -9.50 -12.93
CA SER A 179 14.03 -9.71 -13.10
C SER A 179 14.87 -8.86 -12.14
N THR A 180 14.31 -7.79 -11.59
CA THR A 180 14.99 -6.91 -10.60
C THR A 180 14.81 -7.35 -9.16
N LEU A 181 13.95 -8.35 -8.90
CA LEU A 181 13.70 -8.83 -7.55
C LEU A 181 14.80 -9.75 -7.05
N HIS A 182 15.18 -9.52 -5.80
CA HIS A 182 16.08 -10.40 -5.08
C HIS A 182 15.46 -11.79 -4.90
N GLN A 183 16.24 -12.84 -5.05
CA GLN A 183 15.79 -14.25 -4.93
C GLN A 183 15.95 -14.79 -3.49
N GLY A 184 15.79 -13.94 -2.48
CA GLY A 184 15.94 -14.31 -1.07
C GLY A 184 14.60 -14.55 -0.34
N PRO A 185 14.65 -15.15 0.86
CA PRO A 185 13.46 -15.43 1.67
C PRO A 185 12.76 -14.15 2.15
N ASP A 186 13.48 -13.04 2.25
CA ASP A 186 12.95 -11.75 2.74
C ASP A 186 12.30 -10.91 1.62
N THR A 187 12.24 -11.43 0.37
CA THR A 187 11.63 -10.72 -0.74
C THR A 187 10.12 -10.74 -0.65
N LYS A 188 9.47 -9.57 -0.75
CA LYS A 188 8.01 -9.43 -0.74
C LYS A 188 7.50 -8.67 -1.95
N MET A 189 6.37 -9.12 -2.47
CA MET A 189 5.61 -8.45 -3.52
C MET A 189 4.22 -8.09 -3.00
N VAL A 190 3.77 -6.87 -3.27
CA VAL A 190 2.42 -6.41 -2.97
C VAL A 190 1.81 -5.88 -4.25
N ILE A 191 0.70 -6.45 -4.66
CA ILE A 191 -0.02 -6.08 -5.88
C ILE A 191 -1.36 -5.50 -5.44
N ILE A 192 -1.60 -4.23 -5.72
CA ILE A 192 -2.78 -3.50 -5.24
C ILE A 192 -3.47 -2.85 -6.43
N SER A 193 -4.78 -3.07 -6.57
CA SER A 193 -5.59 -2.30 -7.51
C SER A 193 -7.07 -2.28 -7.14
N THR A 194 -7.78 -1.31 -7.69
CA THR A 194 -9.21 -1.44 -7.92
C THR A 194 -9.45 -2.28 -9.18
N PRO A 195 -10.61 -2.96 -9.32
CA PRO A 195 -10.90 -3.72 -10.53
C PRO A 195 -11.07 -2.80 -11.75
N ASN A 196 -10.70 -3.31 -12.93
CA ASN A 196 -10.89 -2.65 -14.22
C ASN A 196 -11.59 -3.55 -15.25
N GLY A 197 -12.36 -4.52 -14.79
CA GLY A 197 -13.07 -5.50 -15.59
C GLY A 197 -12.45 -6.90 -15.53
N PRO A 198 -13.16 -7.91 -16.03
CA PRO A 198 -12.65 -9.28 -16.08
C PRO A 198 -11.68 -9.48 -17.25
N GLY A 199 -10.74 -10.42 -17.10
CA GLY A 199 -9.86 -10.89 -18.17
C GLY A 199 -8.60 -10.04 -18.41
N ASP A 200 -8.36 -8.98 -17.61
CA ASP A 200 -7.10 -8.24 -17.67
C ASP A 200 -5.98 -8.95 -16.88
N PHE A 201 -4.76 -8.47 -17.05
CA PHE A 201 -3.56 -9.03 -16.39
C PHE A 201 -3.68 -9.02 -14.86
N TYR A 202 -4.31 -8.00 -14.28
CA TYR A 202 -4.53 -7.93 -12.84
C TYR A 202 -5.57 -8.95 -12.38
N HIS A 203 -6.65 -9.14 -13.15
CA HIS A 203 -7.65 -10.19 -12.87
C HIS A 203 -7.00 -11.58 -12.82
N GLU A 204 -6.07 -11.89 -13.72
CA GLU A 204 -5.31 -13.15 -13.66
C GLU A 204 -4.50 -13.28 -12.36
N ARG A 205 -3.89 -12.19 -11.86
CA ARG A 205 -3.19 -12.20 -10.57
C ARG A 205 -4.12 -12.45 -9.41
N VAL A 206 -5.32 -11.86 -9.44
CA VAL A 206 -6.37 -12.10 -8.43
C VAL A 206 -6.81 -13.54 -8.44
N MET A 207 -7.13 -14.11 -9.61
CA MET A 207 -7.56 -15.49 -9.71
C MET A 207 -6.48 -16.48 -9.28
N GLY A 208 -5.22 -16.22 -9.64
CA GLY A 208 -4.08 -17.02 -9.18
C GLY A 208 -3.89 -16.97 -7.66
N ALA A 209 -4.08 -15.81 -7.03
CA ALA A 209 -3.98 -15.67 -5.58
C ALA A 209 -5.13 -16.38 -4.84
N LEU A 210 -6.35 -16.30 -5.37
CA LEU A 210 -7.50 -17.05 -4.85
C LEU A 210 -7.27 -18.55 -4.90
N GLU A 211 -6.75 -19.08 -5.99
CA GLU A 211 -6.45 -20.50 -6.13
C GLU A 211 -5.33 -20.95 -5.20
N ALA A 212 -4.27 -20.14 -5.06
CA ALA A 212 -3.19 -20.41 -4.11
C ALA A 212 -3.70 -20.47 -2.67
N GLU A 213 -4.58 -19.55 -2.28
CA GLU A 213 -5.18 -19.53 -0.95
C GLU A 213 -6.06 -20.76 -0.71
N ARG A 214 -6.87 -21.17 -1.71
CA ARG A 214 -7.69 -22.40 -1.65
C ARG A 214 -6.86 -23.68 -1.56
N SER A 215 -5.71 -23.69 -2.20
CA SER A 215 -4.76 -24.83 -2.14
C SER A 215 -3.90 -24.83 -0.86
N GLY A 216 -4.01 -23.80 -0.01
CA GLY A 216 -3.27 -23.67 1.23
C GLY A 216 -1.81 -23.25 1.07
N ASP A 217 -1.44 -22.56 -0.02
CA ASP A 217 -0.09 -22.00 -0.18
C ASP A 217 0.15 -20.89 0.83
N PRO A 218 1.06 -21.09 1.82
CA PRO A 218 1.31 -20.09 2.85
C PRO A 218 2.04 -18.86 2.32
N SER A 219 2.66 -18.96 1.15
CA SER A 219 3.48 -17.89 0.58
C SER A 219 2.66 -16.78 -0.11
N ILE A 220 1.39 -17.05 -0.36
CA ILE A 220 0.48 -16.12 -1.03
C ILE A 220 -0.66 -15.74 -0.10
N ARG A 221 -1.05 -14.47 -0.10
CA ARG A 221 -2.20 -13.95 0.62
C ARG A 221 -3.07 -13.13 -0.32
N PHE A 222 -4.36 -13.42 -0.33
CA PHE A 222 -5.36 -12.61 -1.01
C PHE A 222 -6.13 -11.76 -0.01
N ILE A 223 -6.24 -10.48 -0.27
CA ILE A 223 -7.03 -9.53 0.54
C ILE A 223 -8.09 -8.93 -0.37
N PHE A 224 -9.34 -9.18 -0.03
CA PHE A 224 -10.49 -8.64 -0.73
C PHE A 224 -11.31 -7.74 0.18
N SER A 225 -11.64 -6.55 -0.29
CA SER A 225 -12.56 -5.65 0.38
C SER A 225 -13.69 -5.26 -0.58
N ARG A 226 -14.93 -5.52 -0.20
CA ARG A 226 -16.11 -5.05 -0.94
C ARG A 226 -16.37 -3.59 -0.58
N TRP A 227 -16.75 -2.77 -1.55
CA TRP A 227 -17.16 -1.40 -1.26
C TRP A 227 -18.39 -1.36 -0.33
N ALA A 228 -19.29 -2.34 -0.44
CA ALA A 228 -20.49 -2.46 0.37
C ALA A 228 -20.19 -2.65 1.87
N ASP A 229 -19.06 -3.25 2.24
CA ASP A 229 -18.70 -3.50 3.63
C ASP A 229 -18.11 -2.26 4.31
N HIS A 230 -17.80 -1.21 3.56
CA HIS A 230 -17.12 -0.05 4.07
C HIS A 230 -18.07 1.14 4.28
N TYR A 231 -18.08 1.71 5.49
CA TYR A 231 -19.01 2.77 5.91
C TYR A 231 -18.95 4.08 5.08
N LYS A 232 -17.87 4.32 4.35
CA LYS A 232 -17.71 5.52 3.48
C LYS A 232 -18.60 5.51 2.25
N TYR A 233 -19.05 4.35 1.82
CA TYR A 233 -19.86 4.21 0.61
C TYR A 233 -21.34 4.25 0.92
N ARG A 234 -21.73 5.29 1.65
CA ARG A 234 -23.11 5.56 2.06
C ARG A 234 -23.42 7.03 1.85
N LYS A 235 -24.64 7.32 1.46
CA LYS A 235 -25.13 8.69 1.30
C LYS A 235 -26.54 8.77 1.84
N LYS A 236 -26.81 9.81 2.65
CA LYS A 236 -28.13 10.03 3.23
C LYS A 236 -29.17 10.11 2.13
N VAL A 237 -30.19 9.25 2.22
CA VAL A 237 -31.29 9.15 1.25
C VAL A 237 -32.22 10.36 1.37
N PRO A 238 -32.55 11.07 0.27
CA PRO A 238 -33.60 12.08 0.26
C PRO A 238 -34.97 11.47 0.57
N ARG A 239 -35.88 12.24 1.19
CA ARG A 239 -37.20 11.73 1.59
C ARG A 239 -38.05 11.18 0.46
N ASN A 240 -37.84 11.67 -0.76
CA ASN A 240 -38.66 11.33 -1.94
C ASN A 240 -37.88 10.43 -2.94
N TRP A 241 -36.76 9.81 -2.52
CA TRP A 241 -36.03 8.89 -3.36
C TRP A 241 -36.45 7.46 -3.04
N GLU A 242 -36.75 6.73 -4.07
CA GLU A 242 -37.01 5.27 -4.05
C GLU A 242 -36.10 4.60 -5.06
N PRO A 243 -35.58 3.41 -4.73
CA PRO A 243 -34.79 2.67 -5.69
C PRO A 243 -35.67 2.21 -6.89
N THR A 244 -35.09 2.14 -8.07
CA THR A 244 -35.70 1.47 -9.21
C THR A 244 -35.83 -0.03 -8.90
N GLU A 245 -36.65 -0.75 -9.67
CA GLU A 245 -36.76 -2.20 -9.51
C GLU A 245 -35.42 -2.91 -9.68
N GLU A 246 -34.58 -2.46 -10.63
CA GLU A 246 -33.24 -3.01 -10.86
C GLU A 246 -32.31 -2.77 -9.64
N GLU A 247 -32.33 -1.56 -9.07
CA GLU A 247 -31.57 -1.23 -7.86
C GLU A 247 -32.06 -2.03 -6.65
N TYR A 248 -33.37 -2.21 -6.52
CA TYR A 248 -33.95 -3.02 -5.45
C TYR A 248 -33.50 -4.49 -5.54
N GLN A 249 -33.55 -5.09 -6.73
CA GLN A 249 -33.05 -6.44 -6.96
C GLN A 249 -31.56 -6.57 -6.69
N LEU A 250 -30.77 -5.56 -7.06
CA LEU A 250 -29.35 -5.50 -6.74
C LEU A 250 -29.13 -5.42 -5.21
N GLY A 251 -29.95 -4.63 -4.52
CA GLY A 251 -29.94 -4.55 -3.06
C GLY A 251 -30.16 -5.88 -2.39
N LEU A 252 -31.15 -6.63 -2.84
CA LEU A 252 -31.43 -7.97 -2.34
C LEU A 252 -30.28 -8.96 -2.63
N LEU A 253 -29.74 -8.92 -3.84
CA LEU A 253 -28.67 -9.85 -4.25
C LEU A 253 -27.35 -9.62 -3.48
N HIS A 254 -27.03 -8.38 -3.14
CA HIS A 254 -25.77 -8.01 -2.53
C HIS A 254 -25.88 -7.51 -1.09
N GLU A 255 -27.07 -7.62 -0.49
CA GLU A 255 -27.36 -7.19 0.89
C GLU A 255 -27.06 -5.70 1.11
N LEU A 256 -27.41 -4.85 0.12
CA LEU A 256 -27.20 -3.39 0.20
C LEU A 256 -28.40 -2.71 0.85
N ASP A 257 -28.13 -1.73 1.71
CA ASP A 257 -29.16 -0.86 2.23
C ASP A 257 -29.45 0.36 1.33
N LEU A 258 -30.48 1.13 1.68
CA LEU A 258 -30.93 2.27 0.88
C LEU A 258 -29.86 3.37 0.74
N GLU A 259 -29.02 3.60 1.75
CA GLU A 259 -27.95 4.60 1.71
C GLU A 259 -26.82 4.17 0.76
N GLN A 260 -26.56 2.87 0.66
CA GLN A 260 -25.59 2.29 -0.26
C GLN A 260 -26.11 2.30 -1.69
N LEU A 261 -27.38 1.96 -1.88
CA LEU A 261 -28.05 2.05 -3.20
C LEU A 261 -28.07 3.49 -3.72
N TYR A 262 -28.39 4.46 -2.87
CA TYR A 262 -28.39 5.87 -3.24
C TYR A 262 -26.98 6.45 -3.49
N TRP A 263 -25.95 5.88 -2.85
CA TRP A 263 -24.56 6.27 -3.06
C TRP A 263 -24.06 5.81 -4.42
N ARG A 264 -24.43 4.63 -4.87
CA ARG A 264 -23.99 4.01 -6.12
C ARG A 264 -24.38 4.83 -7.34
#